data_1d8250bcd32619ff832a0852808a3242
#
_entry.id   1d8250bcd32619ff832a0852808a3242
#
_cell.length_a   1.000
_cell.length_b   1.000
_cell.length_c   1.000
_cell.angle_alpha   90.00
_cell.angle_beta   90.00
_cell.angle_gamma   90.00
#
_symmetry.space_group_name_H-M   'P 1'
#
loop_
_entity.id
_entity.type
_entity.pdbx_description
1 polymer ?
#
loop_
_entity_poly.entity_id
_entity_poly.type
_entity_poly.pdbx_seq_one_letter_code
_entity_poly.pdbx_strand_id
1 'polypeptide(L)' 'MKTKKAVGKIFDAINYSKKLKISSILSNRDSEYMILLESEGGSKFEIIIIPTRRFV' A
#
# COMPACT_ATOMS: atom_id res chain seq x y z
N MET A 1 0.69 16.04 -2.87
CA MET A 1 0.09 14.80 -3.44
C MET A 1 -0.97 14.28 -2.49
N LYS A 2 -2.15 13.97 -3.00
CA LYS A 2 -3.19 13.39 -2.17
C LYS A 2 -2.89 11.92 -1.87
N THR A 3 -3.38 11.44 -0.74
CA THR A 3 -3.12 10.07 -0.30
C THR A 3 -3.52 9.04 -1.35
N LYS A 4 -4.67 9.23 -1.98
CA LYS A 4 -5.14 8.30 -3.01
C LYS A 4 -4.14 8.18 -4.17
N LYS A 5 -3.55 9.28 -4.58
CA LYS A 5 -2.56 9.29 -5.65
C LYS A 5 -1.27 8.60 -5.21
N ALA A 6 -0.87 8.80 -3.97
CA ALA A 6 0.30 8.13 -3.42
C ALA A 6 0.09 6.62 -3.37
N VAL A 7 -1.10 6.18 -2.98
CA VAL A 7 -1.45 4.76 -2.96
C VAL A 7 -1.30 4.15 -4.35
N GLY A 8 -1.76 4.85 -5.39
CA GLY A 8 -1.63 4.37 -6.76
C GLY A 8 -0.18 4.17 -7.17
N LYS A 9 0.68 5.10 -6.80
CA LYS A 9 2.12 5.00 -7.12
C LYS A 9 2.79 3.87 -6.36
N ILE A 10 2.41 3.67 -5.10
CA ILE A 10 2.96 2.57 -4.30
C ILE A 10 2.47 1.24 -4.85
N PHE A 11 1.21 1.17 -5.23
CA PHE A 11 0.63 -0.02 -5.87
C PHE A 11 1.41 -0.41 -7.11
N ASP A 12 1.70 0.57 -7.98
CA ASP A 12 2.44 0.31 -9.21
C ASP A 12 3.84 -0.21 -8.92
N ALA A 13 4.52 0.37 -7.94
CA ALA A 13 5.86 -0.05 -7.56
C ALA A 13 5.88 -1.50 -7.06
N ILE A 14 4.89 -1.87 -6.25
CA ILE A 14 4.79 -3.23 -5.72
C ILE A 14 4.49 -4.21 -6.84
N ASN A 15 3.58 -3.87 -7.74
CA ASN A 15 3.25 -4.72 -8.87
C ASN A 15 4.46 -4.96 -9.77
N TYR A 16 5.29 -3.95 -9.92
CA TYR A 16 6.48 -4.06 -10.74
C TYR A 16 7.48 -5.07 -10.16
N SER A 17 7.49 -5.22 -8.86
CA SER A 17 8.43 -6.09 -8.17
C SER A 17 8.28 -7.58 -8.54
N LYS A 18 7.06 -8.04 -8.81
CA LYS A 18 6.72 -9.43 -9.11
C LYS A 18 6.99 -10.43 -7.99
N LYS A 19 7.65 -10.01 -6.92
CA LYS A 19 7.94 -10.86 -5.76
C LYS A 19 6.88 -10.73 -4.68
N LEU A 20 6.08 -9.69 -4.76
CA LEU A 20 4.99 -9.44 -3.84
C LEU A 20 3.72 -9.35 -4.64
N LYS A 21 2.68 -10.00 -4.13
CA LYS A 21 1.39 -10.01 -4.78
C LYS A 21 0.39 -9.22 -3.95
N ILE A 22 -0.28 -8.27 -4.59
CA ILE A 22 -1.30 -7.50 -3.90
C ILE A 22 -2.59 -8.31 -3.87
N SER A 23 -3.10 -8.57 -2.68
CA SER A 23 -4.37 -9.27 -2.52
C SER A 23 -5.55 -8.31 -2.59
N SER A 24 -5.45 -7.17 -1.89
CA SER A 24 -6.53 -6.19 -1.93
C SER A 24 -6.04 -4.86 -1.38
N ILE A 25 -6.83 -3.82 -1.67
CA ILE A 25 -6.60 -2.48 -1.15
C ILE A 25 -7.87 -2.08 -0.42
N LEU A 26 -7.70 -1.68 0.85
CA LEU A 26 -8.82 -1.27 1.69
C LEU A 26 -8.70 0.20 2.02
N SER A 27 -9.83 0.87 2.13
CA SER A 27 -9.90 2.26 2.54
C SER A 27 -10.78 2.35 3.78
N ASN A 28 -10.17 2.74 4.91
CA ASN A 28 -10.93 2.88 6.16
C ASN A 28 -11.53 4.26 6.31
N ARG A 29 -10.83 5.27 5.82
CA ARG A 29 -11.24 6.68 5.91
C ARG A 29 -10.75 7.40 4.67
N ASP A 30 -11.13 8.65 4.53
CA ASP A 30 -10.80 9.44 3.34
C ASP A 30 -9.31 9.51 3.03
N SER A 31 -8.47 9.43 4.05
CA SER A 31 -7.03 9.57 3.87
C SER A 31 -6.23 8.42 4.45
N GLU A 32 -6.88 7.28 4.74
CA GLU A 32 -6.19 6.11 5.29
C GLU A 32 -6.45 4.91 4.40
N TYR A 33 -5.39 4.30 3.91
CA TYR A 33 -5.47 3.12 3.03
C TYR A 33 -4.60 2.01 3.56
N MET A 34 -5.01 0.78 3.27
CA MET A 34 -4.27 -0.41 3.66
C MET A 34 -4.11 -1.32 2.44
N ILE A 35 -2.88 -1.73 2.17
CA ILE A 35 -2.60 -2.66 1.08
C ILE A 35 -2.23 -4.01 1.69
N LEU A 36 -2.96 -5.05 1.31
CA LEU A 36 -2.70 -6.41 1.78
C LEU A 36 -1.86 -7.13 0.75
N LEU A 37 -0.74 -7.70 1.19
CA LEU A 37 0.26 -8.31 0.34
C LEU A 37 0.50 -9.77 0.71
N GLU A 38 0.96 -10.53 -0.27
CA GLU A 38 1.38 -11.90 -0.06
C GLU A 38 2.73 -12.10 -0.75
N SER A 39 3.70 -12.69 -0.04
CA SER A 39 5.01 -13.00 -0.61
C SER A 39 4.98 -14.37 -1.29
N GLU A 40 6.05 -14.69 -2.03
CA GLU A 40 6.17 -15.98 -2.71
C GLU A 40 6.06 -17.16 -1.76
N GLY A 41 6.54 -17.01 -0.53
CA GLY A 41 6.46 -18.07 0.45
C GLY A 41 5.14 -18.22 1.16
N GLY A 42 4.15 -17.41 0.80
CA GLY A 42 2.84 -17.44 1.43
C GLY A 42 2.70 -16.57 2.67
N SER A 43 3.74 -15.86 3.04
CA SER A 43 3.65 -14.92 4.17
C SER A 43 2.77 -13.72 3.78
N LYS A 44 2.01 -13.23 4.74
CA LYS A 44 1.05 -12.15 4.50
C LYS A 44 1.44 -10.92 5.30
N PHE A 45 1.34 -9.77 4.66
CA PHE A 45 1.71 -8.50 5.25
C PHE A 45 0.66 -7.45 4.94
N GLU A 46 0.64 -6.39 5.74
CA GLU A 46 -0.19 -5.23 5.43
C GLU A 46 0.67 -3.97 5.49
N ILE A 47 0.39 -3.05 4.59
CA ILE A 47 1.03 -1.73 4.55
C ILE A 47 -0.04 -0.70 4.79
N ILE A 48 0.17 0.17 5.77
CA ILE A 48 -0.76 1.25 6.09
C ILE A 48 -0.19 2.54 5.53
N ILE A 49 -1.00 3.25 4.75
CA ILE A 49 -0.60 4.50 4.11
C ILE A 49 -1.47 5.62 4.64
N ILE A 50 -0.86 6.57 5.33
CA ILE A 50 -1.54 7.72 5.89
C ILE A 50 -0.67 8.96 5.67
N PRO A 51 -1.28 10.16 5.56
CA PRO A 51 -0.49 11.38 5.52
C PRO A 51 0.19 11.58 6.88
N THR A 52 1.36 12.19 6.87
CA THR A 52 2.10 12.41 8.10
C THR A 52 2.67 13.81 8.14
N ARG A 53 2.84 14.34 9.35
CA ARG A 53 3.53 15.60 9.59
C ARG A 53 4.86 15.39 10.29
N ARG A 54 5.35 14.16 10.34
CA ARG A 54 6.61 13.83 11.01
C ARG A 54 7.85 14.29 10.25
N PHE A 55 7.70 14.55 8.97
CA PHE A 55 8.82 15.08 8.17
C PHE A 55 8.91 16.59 8.35
N VAL A 56 10.10 17.08 8.53
CA VAL A 56 10.38 18.51 8.71
C VAL A 56 11.24 19.03 7.60
#